data_4e47ac9a76343880dd8d9c44d66dda8b
#
_entry.id   4e47ac9a76343880dd8d9c44d66dda8b
#
_cell.length_a   1.000
_cell.length_b   1.000
_cell.length_c   1.000
_cell.angle_alpha   90.00
_cell.angle_beta   90.00
_cell.angle_gamma   90.00
#
_symmetry.space_group_name_H-M   'P 1'
#
loop_
_entity.id
_entity.type
_entity.pdbx_description
1 polymer ?
#
loop_
_entity_poly.entity_id
_entity_poly.type
_entity_poly.pdbx_seq_one_letter_code
_entity_poly.pdbx_strand_id
1 'polypeptide(L)'
;MVVLYQKIMKRNKDFTMDGENEDLFFLSNGHISPVFYSVLARSGYFPISELQTFRKINSRLQGHPTTHEGLPGVRIASGSLGQGFSVAIGAAISKKLNKENSIVYSLHGDGELQEGQNWEGIMYAAANKIDNLVCTIDNNNKQIDGDLKDVLDMGNLEEKFDAFGWKVLSLEKGNDIEEVEKVLNEAKNLCFNEKPIVIIMNTEMGNGVDFMMGTHKWHGVAPNDEQLEKALNQNPETIKDY
;
A
#
# COMPACT_ATOMS: atom_id res chain seq x y z
N MET A 1 -5.00 1.82 3.05
CA MET A 1 -5.16 0.42 3.48
C MET A 1 -6.44 0.18 4.32
N VAL A 2 -6.67 0.89 5.44
CA VAL A 2 -7.88 0.64 6.28
C VAL A 2 -9.17 0.66 5.47
N VAL A 3 -9.42 1.74 4.73
CA VAL A 3 -10.61 1.87 3.86
C VAL A 3 -10.71 0.72 2.88
N LEU A 4 -9.59 0.37 2.23
CA LEU A 4 -9.54 -0.71 1.26
C LEU A 4 -10.03 -2.04 1.86
N TYR A 5 -9.49 -2.43 3.02
CA TYR A 5 -9.82 -3.70 3.67
C TYR A 5 -11.22 -3.72 4.29
N GLN A 6 -11.70 -2.58 4.80
CA GLN A 6 -12.97 -2.52 5.54
C GLN A 6 -14.19 -2.25 4.64
N LYS A 7 -14.00 -1.56 3.50
CA LYS A 7 -15.13 -1.04 2.71
C LYS A 7 -15.09 -1.42 1.22
N ILE A 8 -13.92 -1.65 0.63
CA ILE A 8 -13.78 -1.71 -0.82
C ILE A 8 -13.57 -3.13 -1.33
N MET A 9 -12.61 -3.86 -0.77
CA MET A 9 -12.23 -5.20 -1.24
C MET A 9 -13.31 -6.23 -0.95
N LYS A 10 -13.59 -7.08 -1.96
CA LYS A 10 -14.27 -8.34 -1.78
C LYS A 10 -13.26 -9.36 -1.26
N ARG A 11 -13.39 -9.77 -0.02
CA ARG A 11 -12.47 -10.72 0.62
C ARG A 11 -13.21 -11.77 1.42
N ASN A 12 -12.65 -12.96 1.51
CA ASN A 12 -13.14 -14.04 2.37
C ASN A 12 -12.63 -13.86 3.81
N LYS A 13 -13.32 -14.44 4.76
CA LYS A 13 -12.87 -14.46 6.17
C LYS A 13 -11.70 -15.41 6.35
N ASP A 14 -11.71 -16.54 5.63
CA ASP A 14 -10.67 -17.54 5.68
C ASP A 14 -9.62 -17.23 4.62
N PHE A 15 -8.41 -16.95 5.07
CA PHE A 15 -7.29 -16.63 4.18
C PHE A 15 -6.80 -17.86 3.41
N THR A 16 -6.69 -17.71 2.09
CA THR A 16 -5.93 -18.63 1.24
C THR A 16 -4.91 -17.85 0.41
N MET A 17 -3.77 -18.46 0.08
CA MET A 17 -2.75 -17.80 -0.74
C MET A 17 -3.27 -17.44 -2.13
N ASP A 18 -4.08 -18.32 -2.72
CA ASP A 18 -4.63 -18.13 -4.07
C ASP A 18 -5.76 -17.10 -4.11
N GLY A 19 -6.47 -16.90 -3.01
CA GLY A 19 -7.56 -15.93 -2.88
C GLY A 19 -8.62 -16.11 -3.96
N GLU A 20 -9.08 -17.35 -4.18
CA GLU A 20 -10.02 -17.66 -5.25
C GLU A 20 -11.33 -16.86 -5.09
N ASN A 21 -11.75 -16.18 -6.18
CA ASN A 21 -12.93 -15.33 -6.24
C ASN A 21 -12.93 -14.14 -5.25
N GLU A 22 -11.78 -13.72 -4.73
CA GLU A 22 -11.62 -12.51 -3.91
C GLU A 22 -10.64 -11.51 -4.53
N ASP A 23 -10.76 -10.24 -4.12
CA ASP A 23 -9.79 -9.21 -4.45
C ASP A 23 -8.49 -9.44 -3.68
N LEU A 24 -7.36 -9.11 -4.30
CA LEU A 24 -6.05 -9.29 -3.68
C LEU A 24 -5.41 -7.93 -3.39
N PHE A 25 -4.59 -7.90 -2.33
CA PHE A 25 -3.76 -6.73 -2.02
C PHE A 25 -2.29 -7.13 -1.88
N PHE A 26 -1.42 -6.33 -2.49
CA PHE A 26 0.03 -6.48 -2.42
C PHE A 26 0.67 -5.20 -1.89
N LEU A 27 1.36 -5.31 -0.76
CA LEU A 27 2.17 -4.23 -0.21
C LEU A 27 3.57 -4.29 -0.85
N SER A 28 3.90 -3.39 -1.77
CA SER A 28 5.21 -3.35 -2.41
C SER A 28 6.26 -2.68 -1.53
N ASN A 29 5.93 -1.53 -0.95
CA ASN A 29 6.76 -0.79 0.01
C ASN A 29 6.72 -1.43 1.41
N GLY A 30 7.23 -2.66 1.52
CA GLY A 30 7.12 -3.50 2.72
C GLY A 30 7.68 -2.94 4.01
N HIS A 31 8.45 -1.85 3.96
CA HIS A 31 8.96 -1.16 5.15
C HIS A 31 7.87 -0.49 5.99
N ILE A 32 6.66 -0.26 5.45
CA ILE A 32 5.50 0.20 6.23
C ILE A 32 4.70 -0.96 6.85
N SER A 33 5.36 -2.07 7.13
CA SER A 33 4.77 -3.26 7.73
C SER A 33 3.95 -3.03 9.00
N PRO A 34 4.28 -2.10 9.93
CA PRO A 34 3.49 -1.87 11.13
C PRO A 34 2.02 -1.53 10.86
N VAL A 35 1.77 -0.62 9.92
CA VAL A 35 0.40 -0.28 9.55
C VAL A 35 -0.29 -1.42 8.81
N PHE A 36 0.44 -2.17 7.99
CA PHE A 36 -0.12 -3.33 7.29
C PHE A 36 -0.56 -4.42 8.26
N TYR A 37 0.28 -4.81 9.22
CA TYR A 37 -0.08 -5.77 10.25
C TYR A 37 -1.25 -5.31 11.12
N SER A 38 -1.28 -4.02 11.47
CA SER A 38 -2.41 -3.44 12.21
C SER A 38 -3.72 -3.55 11.44
N VAL A 39 -3.70 -3.29 10.13
CA VAL A 39 -4.87 -3.45 9.26
C VAL A 39 -5.30 -4.91 9.16
N LEU A 40 -4.35 -5.84 8.98
CA LEU A 40 -4.65 -7.27 8.90
C LEU A 40 -5.27 -7.80 10.20
N ALA A 41 -4.69 -7.47 11.37
CA ALA A 41 -5.21 -7.87 12.66
C ALA A 41 -6.63 -7.36 12.89
N ARG A 42 -6.87 -6.06 12.63
CA ARG A 42 -8.21 -5.44 12.74
C ARG A 42 -9.19 -5.90 11.66
N SER A 43 -8.69 -6.52 10.62
CA SER A 43 -9.51 -7.18 9.59
C SER A 43 -9.81 -8.64 9.91
N GLY A 44 -9.34 -9.15 11.05
CA GLY A 44 -9.65 -10.48 11.57
C GLY A 44 -8.73 -11.60 11.04
N TYR A 45 -7.60 -11.29 10.41
CA TYR A 45 -6.68 -12.31 9.91
C TYR A 45 -5.88 -12.99 11.02
N PHE A 46 -5.62 -12.30 12.13
CA PHE A 46 -4.95 -12.84 13.32
C PHE A 46 -5.28 -11.97 14.56
N PRO A 47 -5.05 -12.47 15.78
CA PRO A 47 -5.40 -11.73 17.00
C PRO A 47 -4.64 -10.40 17.14
N ILE A 48 -5.33 -9.35 17.57
CA ILE A 48 -4.73 -8.01 17.80
C ILE A 48 -3.57 -8.09 18.81
N SER A 49 -3.70 -8.95 19.83
CA SER A 49 -2.64 -9.15 20.83
C SER A 49 -1.30 -9.62 20.25
N GLU A 50 -1.31 -10.23 19.05
CA GLU A 50 -0.07 -10.63 18.37
C GLU A 50 0.77 -9.43 17.92
N LEU A 51 0.15 -8.24 17.70
CA LEU A 51 0.87 -7.02 17.33
C LEU A 51 1.99 -6.65 18.31
N GLN A 52 1.86 -7.02 19.59
CA GLN A 52 2.89 -6.80 20.63
C GLN A 52 4.17 -7.60 20.37
N THR A 53 4.14 -8.56 19.45
CA THR A 53 5.30 -9.39 19.10
C THR A 53 6.10 -8.83 17.93
N PHE A 54 5.70 -7.69 17.36
CA PHE A 54 6.36 -7.10 16.20
C PHE A 54 7.88 -7.00 16.38
N ARG A 55 8.65 -7.55 15.44
CA ARG A 55 10.12 -7.60 15.42
C ARG A 55 10.75 -8.32 16.62
N LYS A 56 10.01 -9.08 17.40
CA LYS A 56 10.59 -9.96 18.43
C LYS A 56 11.09 -11.27 17.81
N ILE A 57 12.04 -11.91 18.46
CA ILE A 57 12.55 -13.22 18.04
C ILE A 57 11.39 -14.23 18.02
N ASN A 58 11.32 -15.05 16.97
CA ASN A 58 10.27 -16.05 16.73
C ASN A 58 8.85 -15.47 16.50
N SER A 59 8.73 -14.16 16.26
CA SER A 59 7.45 -13.59 15.86
C SER A 59 7.22 -13.77 14.37
N ARG A 60 5.94 -13.98 13.97
CA ARG A 60 5.52 -13.94 12.56
C ARG A 60 5.51 -12.52 11.99
N LEU A 61 5.50 -11.51 12.86
CA LEU A 61 5.46 -10.09 12.50
C LEU A 61 6.88 -9.56 12.31
N GLN A 62 7.46 -9.88 11.17
CA GLN A 62 8.82 -9.48 10.80
C GLN A 62 8.88 -7.99 10.44
N GLY A 63 10.06 -7.38 10.47
CA GLY A 63 10.27 -5.98 10.08
C GLY A 63 9.79 -5.66 8.66
N HIS A 64 9.92 -6.62 7.75
CA HIS A 64 9.29 -6.62 6.43
C HIS A 64 8.41 -7.85 6.30
N PRO A 65 7.25 -7.77 5.61
CA PRO A 65 6.38 -8.92 5.44
C PRO A 65 7.08 -10.05 4.69
N THR A 66 6.81 -11.28 5.12
CA THR A 66 7.31 -12.47 4.44
C THR A 66 6.25 -13.57 4.44
N THR A 67 6.16 -14.32 3.35
CA THR A 67 5.26 -15.47 3.24
C THR A 67 5.76 -16.69 4.00
N HIS A 68 7.06 -16.74 4.31
CA HIS A 68 7.69 -17.86 5.04
C HIS A 68 7.08 -18.06 6.44
N GLU A 69 6.70 -16.97 7.10
CA GLU A 69 6.11 -17.02 8.45
C GLU A 69 4.64 -17.48 8.47
N GLY A 70 4.03 -17.67 7.31
CA GLY A 70 2.65 -18.13 7.20
C GLY A 70 1.61 -17.19 7.83
N LEU A 71 1.90 -15.89 7.91
CA LEU A 71 0.97 -14.91 8.48
C LEU A 71 -0.22 -14.71 7.52
N PRO A 72 -1.45 -14.97 7.97
CA PRO A 72 -2.64 -14.75 7.14
C PRO A 72 -2.73 -13.31 6.65
N GLY A 73 -3.08 -13.12 5.37
CA GLY A 73 -3.17 -11.79 4.73
C GLY A 73 -1.90 -11.38 3.99
N VAL A 74 -0.75 -12.00 4.25
CA VAL A 74 0.52 -11.71 3.58
C VAL A 74 0.71 -12.65 2.39
N ARG A 75 0.68 -12.11 1.16
CA ARG A 75 0.80 -12.87 -0.09
C ARG A 75 2.15 -12.70 -0.80
N ILE A 76 2.98 -11.81 -0.31
CA ILE A 76 4.31 -11.54 -0.88
C ILE A 76 5.31 -11.21 0.21
N ALA A 77 6.55 -11.63 0.03
CA ALA A 77 7.68 -11.07 0.74
C ALA A 77 8.04 -9.73 0.08
N SER A 78 8.00 -8.64 0.82
CA SER A 78 8.27 -7.30 0.31
C SER A 78 9.24 -6.53 1.19
N GLY A 79 9.77 -5.41 0.66
CA GLY A 79 10.82 -4.61 1.31
C GLY A 79 12.00 -4.36 0.38
N SER A 80 12.29 -5.27 -0.57
CA SER A 80 13.08 -4.95 -1.75
C SER A 80 12.17 -4.17 -2.70
N LEU A 81 12.38 -2.86 -2.78
CA LEU A 81 11.50 -1.94 -3.50
C LEU A 81 11.38 -2.29 -4.98
N GLY A 82 10.21 -2.07 -5.55
CA GLY A 82 9.89 -2.35 -6.94
C GLY A 82 9.50 -3.80 -7.25
N GLN A 83 9.77 -4.77 -6.37
CA GLN A 83 9.48 -6.20 -6.62
C GLN A 83 7.97 -6.49 -6.57
N GLY A 84 7.26 -5.86 -5.64
CA GLY A 84 5.84 -6.13 -5.41
C GLY A 84 4.95 -5.78 -6.58
N PHE A 85 5.34 -4.80 -7.39
CA PHE A 85 4.56 -4.38 -8.54
C PHE A 85 4.44 -5.48 -9.60
N SER A 86 5.55 -6.09 -9.98
CA SER A 86 5.55 -7.20 -10.95
C SER A 86 4.73 -8.40 -10.47
N VAL A 87 4.75 -8.68 -9.15
CA VAL A 87 3.93 -9.74 -8.56
C VAL A 87 2.43 -9.39 -8.62
N ALA A 88 2.06 -8.14 -8.33
CA ALA A 88 0.69 -7.68 -8.45
C ALA A 88 0.17 -7.79 -9.90
N ILE A 89 0.99 -7.44 -10.89
CA ILE A 89 0.67 -7.63 -12.32
C ILE A 89 0.44 -9.11 -12.63
N GLY A 90 1.34 -9.99 -12.19
CA GLY A 90 1.22 -11.44 -12.39
C GLY A 90 -0.07 -12.01 -11.78
N ALA A 91 -0.43 -11.56 -10.56
CA ALA A 91 -1.67 -11.94 -9.90
C ALA A 91 -2.90 -11.44 -10.68
N ALA A 92 -2.88 -10.20 -11.19
CA ALA A 92 -3.98 -9.65 -11.99
C ALA A 92 -4.18 -10.44 -13.29
N ILE A 93 -3.09 -10.84 -13.94
CA ILE A 93 -3.13 -11.72 -15.13
C ILE A 93 -3.73 -13.09 -14.76
N SER A 94 -3.28 -13.69 -13.66
CA SER A 94 -3.81 -14.97 -13.18
C SER A 94 -5.33 -14.92 -12.97
N LYS A 95 -5.84 -13.88 -12.33
CA LYS A 95 -7.28 -13.65 -12.15
C LYS A 95 -8.02 -13.57 -13.48
N LYS A 96 -7.49 -12.83 -14.45
CA LYS A 96 -8.07 -12.76 -15.82
C LYS A 96 -8.07 -14.12 -16.53
N LEU A 97 -6.98 -14.86 -16.47
CA LEU A 97 -6.87 -16.20 -17.09
C LEU A 97 -7.87 -17.18 -16.48
N ASN A 98 -8.09 -17.11 -15.18
CA ASN A 98 -9.09 -17.92 -14.47
C ASN A 98 -10.52 -17.42 -14.68
N LYS A 99 -10.73 -16.32 -15.42
CA LYS A 99 -12.02 -15.67 -15.64
C LYS A 99 -12.69 -15.21 -14.33
N GLU A 100 -11.90 -14.85 -13.35
CA GLU A 100 -12.37 -14.27 -12.10
C GLU A 100 -12.63 -12.77 -12.28
N ASN A 101 -13.76 -12.30 -11.77
CA ASN A 101 -14.10 -10.87 -11.71
C ASN A 101 -13.58 -10.26 -10.42
N SER A 102 -12.25 -10.33 -10.23
CA SER A 102 -11.55 -9.90 -9.03
C SER A 102 -10.53 -8.82 -9.38
N ILE A 103 -10.39 -7.85 -8.49
CA ILE A 103 -9.46 -6.73 -8.63
C ILE A 103 -8.20 -7.01 -7.81
N VAL A 104 -7.05 -6.64 -8.36
CA VAL A 104 -5.78 -6.66 -7.65
C VAL A 104 -5.37 -5.23 -7.31
N TYR A 105 -5.18 -4.98 -6.03
CA TYR A 105 -4.72 -3.71 -5.49
C TYR A 105 -3.26 -3.81 -5.09
N SER A 106 -2.49 -2.74 -5.30
CA SER A 106 -1.12 -2.65 -4.82
C SER A 106 -0.82 -1.26 -4.25
N LEU A 107 0.08 -1.20 -3.27
CA LEU A 107 0.51 0.07 -2.66
C LEU A 107 2.03 0.20 -2.78
N HIS A 108 2.45 1.37 -3.24
CA HIS A 108 3.84 1.73 -3.51
C HIS A 108 4.17 3.08 -2.89
N GLY A 109 5.44 3.30 -2.57
CA GLY A 109 5.95 4.63 -2.25
C GLY A 109 6.38 5.39 -3.51
N ASP A 110 6.40 6.71 -3.45
CA ASP A 110 6.91 7.56 -4.52
C ASP A 110 8.42 7.36 -4.74
N GLY A 111 9.22 7.24 -3.69
CA GLY A 111 10.64 6.91 -3.78
C GLY A 111 10.89 5.50 -4.36
N GLU A 112 9.97 4.56 -4.16
CA GLU A 112 10.03 3.22 -4.76
C GLU A 112 9.96 3.28 -6.30
N LEU A 113 9.30 4.28 -6.88
CA LEU A 113 9.23 4.44 -8.33
C LEU A 113 10.57 4.81 -8.97
N GLN A 114 11.60 5.13 -8.18
CA GLN A 114 12.96 5.29 -8.69
C GLN A 114 13.57 3.95 -9.16
N GLU A 115 13.02 2.82 -8.75
CA GLU A 115 13.42 1.51 -9.24
C GLU A 115 12.94 1.29 -10.69
N GLY A 116 13.89 1.04 -11.61
CA GLY A 116 13.61 0.94 -13.05
C GLY A 116 12.59 -0.15 -13.42
N GLN A 117 12.57 -1.27 -12.69
CA GLN A 117 11.63 -2.36 -12.94
C GLN A 117 10.16 -1.97 -12.74
N ASN A 118 9.85 -0.93 -11.95
CA ASN A 118 8.48 -0.41 -11.88
C ASN A 118 8.03 0.12 -13.23
N TRP A 119 8.88 0.84 -13.95
CA TRP A 119 8.56 1.40 -15.27
C TRP A 119 8.42 0.31 -16.33
N GLU A 120 9.21 -0.76 -16.24
CA GLU A 120 9.02 -1.96 -17.07
C GLU A 120 7.65 -2.58 -16.82
N GLY A 121 7.24 -2.74 -15.54
CA GLY A 121 5.94 -3.23 -15.15
C GLY A 121 4.79 -2.31 -15.58
N ILE A 122 4.94 -0.98 -15.43
CA ILE A 122 3.97 0.03 -15.85
C ILE A 122 3.71 -0.07 -17.35
N MET A 123 4.77 -0.12 -18.14
CA MET A 123 4.67 -0.29 -19.59
C MET A 123 3.98 -1.62 -19.96
N TYR A 124 4.38 -2.71 -19.31
CA TYR A 124 3.83 -4.04 -19.57
C TYR A 124 2.33 -4.11 -19.25
N ALA A 125 1.91 -3.57 -18.10
CA ALA A 125 0.53 -3.61 -17.65
C ALA A 125 -0.40 -2.84 -18.62
N ALA A 126 0.02 -1.68 -19.10
CA ALA A 126 -0.74 -0.90 -20.08
C ALA A 126 -0.81 -1.61 -21.44
N ALA A 127 0.34 -2.08 -21.96
CA ALA A 127 0.40 -2.77 -23.25
C ALA A 127 -0.46 -4.04 -23.29
N ASN A 128 -0.61 -4.74 -22.17
CA ASN A 128 -1.40 -5.96 -22.05
C ASN A 128 -2.81 -5.73 -21.47
N LYS A 129 -3.23 -4.48 -21.32
CA LYS A 129 -4.57 -4.10 -20.85
C LYS A 129 -4.95 -4.84 -19.55
N ILE A 130 -4.08 -4.74 -18.55
CA ILE A 130 -4.30 -5.36 -17.23
C ILE A 130 -5.26 -4.48 -16.43
N ASP A 131 -6.51 -4.46 -16.83
CA ASP A 131 -7.57 -3.55 -16.42
C ASP A 131 -8.30 -3.92 -15.12
N ASN A 132 -7.88 -5.00 -14.48
CA ASN A 132 -8.25 -5.39 -13.13
C ASN A 132 -7.15 -5.08 -12.10
N LEU A 133 -6.24 -4.16 -12.40
CA LEU A 133 -5.15 -3.72 -11.54
C LEU A 133 -5.36 -2.26 -11.13
N VAL A 134 -5.37 -2.02 -9.81
CA VAL A 134 -5.38 -0.68 -9.19
C VAL A 134 -4.10 -0.50 -8.39
N CYS A 135 -3.24 0.38 -8.85
CA CYS A 135 -1.99 0.76 -8.20
C CYS A 135 -2.21 2.06 -7.42
N THR A 136 -1.80 2.12 -6.15
CA THR A 136 -1.81 3.35 -5.35
C THR A 136 -0.39 3.78 -5.06
N ILE A 137 -0.08 5.05 -5.31
CA ILE A 137 1.21 5.67 -4.98
C ILE A 137 1.01 6.58 -3.78
N ASP A 138 1.70 6.29 -2.68
CA ASP A 138 1.84 7.18 -1.52
C ASP A 138 2.85 8.28 -1.88
N ASN A 139 2.33 9.40 -2.38
CA ASN A 139 3.13 10.52 -2.91
C ASN A 139 3.34 11.56 -1.81
N ASN A 140 4.25 11.25 -0.90
CA ASN A 140 4.58 12.12 0.23
C ASN A 140 5.83 12.98 -0.02
N ASN A 141 6.49 12.81 -1.15
CA ASN A 141 7.71 13.52 -1.57
C ASN A 141 8.89 13.36 -0.59
N LYS A 142 8.91 12.28 0.21
CA LYS A 142 9.96 11.99 1.18
C LYS A 142 10.49 10.57 1.00
N GLN A 143 11.79 10.44 1.20
CA GLN A 143 12.45 9.14 1.33
C GLN A 143 13.49 9.20 2.44
N ILE A 144 14.15 8.07 2.75
CA ILE A 144 15.04 7.95 3.90
C ILE A 144 16.18 8.99 3.89
N ASP A 145 16.69 9.36 2.71
CA ASP A 145 17.85 10.25 2.55
C ASP A 145 17.47 11.72 2.34
N GLY A 146 16.18 12.06 2.22
CA GLY A 146 15.76 13.44 1.99
C GLY A 146 14.43 13.59 1.27
N ASP A 147 14.20 14.79 0.76
CA ASP A 147 13.09 15.06 -0.14
C ASP A 147 13.37 14.43 -1.52
N LEU A 148 12.36 13.85 -2.16
CA LEU A 148 12.51 13.20 -3.47
C LEU A 148 13.23 14.10 -4.48
N LYS A 149 12.83 15.37 -4.57
CA LYS A 149 13.43 16.36 -5.51
C LYS A 149 14.93 16.57 -5.33
N ASP A 150 15.43 16.35 -4.09
CA ASP A 150 16.84 16.58 -3.74
C ASP A 150 17.68 15.30 -3.90
N VAL A 151 17.05 14.13 -3.91
CA VAL A 151 17.71 12.82 -4.06
C VAL A 151 17.65 12.37 -5.53
N LEU A 152 16.46 12.16 -6.06
CA LEU A 152 16.21 11.87 -7.48
C LEU A 152 14.78 12.32 -7.83
N ASP A 153 14.66 13.48 -8.45
CA ASP A 153 13.38 14.05 -8.83
C ASP A 153 12.63 13.15 -9.83
N MET A 154 11.44 12.75 -9.46
CA MET A 154 10.58 11.93 -10.31
C MET A 154 9.73 12.78 -11.27
N GLY A 155 9.75 14.09 -11.18
CA GLY A 155 8.94 14.99 -12.00
C GLY A 155 7.44 14.72 -11.85
N ASN A 156 6.67 15.01 -12.89
CA ASN A 156 5.22 14.82 -12.87
C ASN A 156 4.84 13.35 -13.09
N LEU A 157 4.42 12.68 -12.02
CA LEU A 157 4.00 11.27 -12.08
C LEU A 157 2.72 11.07 -12.89
N GLU A 158 1.76 12.00 -12.80
CA GLU A 158 0.50 11.91 -13.54
C GLU A 158 0.74 11.86 -15.05
N GLU A 159 1.56 12.78 -15.56
CA GLU A 159 1.93 12.83 -16.98
C GLU A 159 2.67 11.56 -17.42
N LYS A 160 3.53 11.02 -16.56
CA LYS A 160 4.27 9.79 -16.86
C LYS A 160 3.32 8.58 -16.98
N PHE A 161 2.43 8.37 -16.01
CA PHE A 161 1.49 7.26 -16.07
C PHE A 161 0.50 7.41 -17.24
N ASP A 162 0.02 8.63 -17.52
CA ASP A 162 -0.85 8.89 -18.67
C ASP A 162 -0.13 8.59 -20.00
N ALA A 163 1.15 9.01 -20.13
CA ALA A 163 1.96 8.71 -21.31
C ALA A 163 2.19 7.21 -21.54
N PHE A 164 2.21 6.40 -20.47
CA PHE A 164 2.23 4.93 -20.57
C PHE A 164 0.86 4.33 -20.86
N GLY A 165 -0.23 5.13 -20.88
CA GLY A 165 -1.57 4.68 -21.21
C GLY A 165 -2.42 4.20 -20.03
N TRP A 166 -2.03 4.52 -18.80
CA TRP A 166 -2.81 4.24 -17.60
C TRP A 166 -4.00 5.18 -17.47
N LYS A 167 -5.03 4.75 -16.75
CA LYS A 167 -6.04 5.66 -16.20
C LYS A 167 -5.49 6.25 -14.90
N VAL A 168 -5.27 7.57 -14.89
CA VAL A 168 -4.75 8.30 -13.74
C VAL A 168 -5.90 8.91 -12.94
N LEU A 169 -5.85 8.73 -11.63
CA LEU A 169 -6.67 9.40 -10.64
C LEU A 169 -5.74 10.10 -9.65
N SER A 170 -6.02 11.36 -9.32
CA SER A 170 -5.24 12.15 -8.37
C SER A 170 -6.07 12.46 -7.14
N LEU A 171 -5.44 12.41 -5.98
CA LEU A 171 -6.04 12.73 -4.70
C LEU A 171 -5.16 13.71 -3.93
N GLU A 172 -5.59 14.97 -3.85
CA GLU A 172 -4.86 16.04 -3.17
C GLU A 172 -4.82 15.88 -1.64
N LYS A 173 -5.86 15.30 -1.06
CA LYS A 173 -5.98 15.08 0.38
C LYS A 173 -5.85 13.59 0.72
N GLY A 174 -4.68 13.00 0.45
CA GLY A 174 -4.44 11.56 0.62
C GLY A 174 -4.49 11.05 2.06
N ASN A 175 -4.48 11.94 3.05
CA ASN A 175 -4.71 11.60 4.45
C ASN A 175 -6.18 11.72 4.90
N ASP A 176 -7.07 12.23 4.04
CA ASP A 176 -8.52 12.33 4.33
C ASP A 176 -9.22 11.01 3.98
N ILE A 177 -9.78 10.35 5.01
CA ILE A 177 -10.40 9.01 4.87
C ILE A 177 -11.61 9.02 3.93
N GLU A 178 -12.41 10.09 3.93
CA GLU A 178 -13.60 10.19 3.08
C GLU A 178 -13.21 10.37 1.62
N GLU A 179 -12.20 11.19 1.34
CA GLU A 179 -11.68 11.38 0.00
C GLU A 179 -10.99 10.10 -0.52
N VAL A 180 -10.26 9.38 0.34
CA VAL A 180 -9.68 8.07 0.02
C VAL A 180 -10.77 7.05 -0.34
N GLU A 181 -11.88 7.02 0.40
CA GLU A 181 -13.01 6.13 0.09
C GLU A 181 -13.63 6.45 -1.27
N LYS A 182 -13.81 7.73 -1.58
CA LYS A 182 -14.37 8.17 -2.87
C LYS A 182 -13.49 7.75 -4.04
N VAL A 183 -12.18 8.03 -3.99
CA VAL A 183 -11.25 7.71 -5.09
C VAL A 183 -11.09 6.20 -5.27
N LEU A 184 -11.08 5.41 -4.20
CA LEU A 184 -11.01 3.95 -4.29
C LEU A 184 -12.29 3.36 -4.92
N ASN A 185 -13.47 3.90 -4.60
CA ASN A 185 -14.72 3.50 -5.26
C ASN A 185 -14.74 3.92 -6.74
N GLU A 186 -14.23 5.10 -7.07
CA GLU A 186 -14.07 5.53 -8.46
C GLU A 186 -13.16 4.57 -9.23
N ALA A 187 -11.98 4.26 -8.68
CA ALA A 187 -11.06 3.30 -9.29
C ALA A 187 -11.71 1.94 -9.51
N LYS A 188 -12.40 1.41 -8.50
CA LYS A 188 -13.13 0.15 -8.59
C LYS A 188 -14.14 0.12 -9.73
N ASN A 189 -14.89 1.21 -9.92
CA ASN A 189 -15.89 1.33 -10.98
C ASN A 189 -15.28 1.48 -12.39
N LEU A 190 -14.02 1.91 -12.48
CA LEU A 190 -13.28 2.06 -13.72
C LEU A 190 -12.55 0.79 -14.14
N CYS A 191 -12.44 -0.22 -13.27
CA CYS A 191 -11.85 -1.51 -13.61
C CYS A 191 -12.59 -2.21 -14.75
N PHE A 192 -11.89 -3.13 -15.41
CA PHE A 192 -12.41 -3.91 -16.55
C PHE A 192 -12.77 -3.06 -17.79
N ASN A 193 -12.03 -1.95 -17.99
CA ASN A 193 -12.23 -1.02 -19.11
C ASN A 193 -10.92 -0.77 -19.89
N GLU A 194 -10.21 -1.86 -20.20
CA GLU A 194 -9.01 -1.92 -21.04
C GLU A 194 -7.76 -1.17 -20.53
N LYS A 195 -7.81 -0.46 -19.40
CA LYS A 195 -6.66 0.26 -18.84
C LYS A 195 -6.41 -0.12 -17.39
N PRO A 196 -5.16 -0.33 -16.99
CA PRO A 196 -4.81 -0.34 -15.57
C PRO A 196 -5.02 1.05 -14.96
N ILE A 197 -5.22 1.09 -13.63
CA ILE A 197 -5.56 2.32 -12.92
C ILE A 197 -4.46 2.64 -11.91
N VAL A 198 -4.03 3.89 -11.88
CA VAL A 198 -3.17 4.43 -10.82
C VAL A 198 -3.90 5.51 -10.04
N ILE A 199 -3.77 5.48 -8.71
CA ILE A 199 -4.18 6.54 -7.81
C ILE A 199 -2.91 7.18 -7.25
N ILE A 200 -2.67 8.45 -7.56
CA ILE A 200 -1.57 9.23 -6.98
C ILE A 200 -2.14 10.00 -5.78
N MET A 201 -1.75 9.58 -4.58
CA MET A 201 -2.26 10.13 -3.32
C MET A 201 -1.24 11.09 -2.73
N ASN A 202 -1.51 12.39 -2.78
CA ASN A 202 -0.68 13.40 -2.11
C ASN A 202 -0.93 13.32 -0.61
N THR A 203 0.09 12.85 0.11
CA THR A 203 0.02 12.61 1.55
C THR A 203 1.07 13.42 2.30
N GLU A 204 0.86 13.60 3.59
CA GLU A 204 1.87 14.13 4.51
C GLU A 204 2.43 12.99 5.36
N MET A 205 3.74 12.78 5.27
CA MET A 205 4.42 11.82 6.14
C MET A 205 4.36 12.26 7.60
N GLY A 206 3.96 11.35 8.49
CA GLY A 206 3.79 11.67 9.92
C GLY A 206 2.53 12.46 10.24
N ASN A 207 1.54 12.52 9.31
CA ASN A 207 0.29 13.22 9.51
C ASN A 207 -0.39 12.83 10.83
N GLY A 208 -0.81 13.84 11.58
CA GLY A 208 -1.41 13.70 12.92
C GLY A 208 -0.41 13.79 14.08
N VAL A 209 0.91 13.88 13.80
CA VAL A 209 1.95 14.05 14.83
C VAL A 209 2.84 15.24 14.49
N ASP A 210 2.70 16.34 15.23
CA ASP A 210 3.28 17.66 14.91
C ASP A 210 4.80 17.65 14.69
N PHE A 211 5.53 16.86 15.46
CA PHE A 211 6.99 16.78 15.37
C PHE A 211 7.48 15.79 14.28
N MET A 212 6.58 15.03 13.65
CA MET A 212 6.90 14.09 12.57
C MET A 212 6.62 14.68 11.18
N MET A 213 5.71 15.63 11.07
CA MET A 213 5.34 16.26 9.80
C MET A 213 6.45 17.17 9.26
N GLY A 214 6.45 17.40 7.95
CA GLY A 214 7.34 18.37 7.27
C GLY A 214 8.81 17.96 7.18
N THR A 215 9.18 16.73 7.55
CA THR A 215 10.57 16.26 7.54
C THR A 215 10.68 14.78 7.16
N HIS A 216 11.76 14.40 6.48
CA HIS A 216 12.09 13.01 6.17
C HIS A 216 12.68 12.23 7.36
N LYS A 217 13.09 12.90 8.44
CA LYS A 217 13.88 12.32 9.53
C LYS A 217 13.18 11.16 10.27
N TRP A 218 11.86 11.07 10.13
CA TRP A 218 11.06 10.02 10.74
C TRP A 218 10.81 8.83 9.81
N HIS A 219 11.37 8.84 8.61
CA HIS A 219 11.13 7.78 7.62
C HIS A 219 11.56 6.37 8.07
N GLY A 220 12.48 6.25 8.97
CA GLY A 220 12.96 4.95 9.46
C GLY A 220 13.28 4.94 10.95
N VAL A 221 12.79 5.91 11.71
CA VAL A 221 13.10 6.10 13.12
C VAL A 221 11.86 5.84 13.98
N ALA A 222 12.00 5.01 15.02
CA ALA A 222 10.96 4.81 16.02
C ALA A 222 11.01 5.94 17.06
N PRO A 223 9.85 6.42 17.55
CA PRO A 223 9.81 7.37 18.67
C PRO A 223 10.35 6.72 19.95
N ASN A 224 10.97 7.52 20.81
CA ASN A 224 11.25 7.13 22.19
C ASN A 224 9.96 7.23 23.04
N ASP A 225 10.00 6.80 24.30
CA ASP A 225 8.81 6.73 25.16
C ASP A 225 8.11 8.10 25.35
N GLU A 226 8.86 9.18 25.53
CA GLU A 226 8.32 10.55 25.68
C GLU A 226 7.65 11.01 24.37
N GLN A 227 8.28 10.74 23.23
CA GLN A 227 7.75 11.06 21.90
C GLN A 227 6.52 10.21 21.58
N LEU A 228 6.51 8.94 22.01
CA LEU A 228 5.36 8.06 21.85
C LEU A 228 4.17 8.60 22.65
N GLU A 229 4.36 8.94 23.92
CA GLU A 229 3.31 9.53 24.76
C GLU A 229 2.75 10.81 24.12
N LYS A 230 3.62 11.70 23.63
CA LYS A 230 3.20 12.92 22.94
C LYS A 230 2.39 12.63 21.68
N ALA A 231 2.83 11.67 20.86
CA ALA A 231 2.13 11.28 19.63
C ALA A 231 0.74 10.67 19.92
N LEU A 232 0.64 9.82 20.95
CA LEU A 232 -0.62 9.22 21.37
C LEU A 232 -1.62 10.27 21.91
N ASN A 233 -1.14 11.28 22.62
CA ASN A 233 -1.98 12.39 23.09
C ASN A 233 -2.55 13.24 21.93
N GLN A 234 -1.85 13.32 20.81
CA GLN A 234 -2.32 14.00 19.60
C GLN A 234 -3.29 13.15 18.77
N ASN A 235 -3.23 11.83 18.93
CA ASN A 235 -4.08 10.86 18.26
C ASN A 235 -4.82 10.01 19.30
N PRO A 236 -5.83 10.57 19.99
CA PRO A 236 -6.53 9.85 21.02
C PRO A 236 -7.25 8.62 20.48
N GLU A 237 -7.19 7.56 21.25
CA GLU A 237 -7.87 6.32 20.92
C GLU A 237 -9.38 6.50 20.82
N THR A 238 -9.96 5.94 19.79
CA THR A 238 -11.41 5.94 19.59
C THR A 238 -12.09 4.64 20.02
N ILE A 239 -11.37 3.52 20.07
CA ILE A 239 -11.95 2.19 20.25
C ILE A 239 -11.47 1.50 21.55
N LYS A 240 -10.24 1.74 21.99
CA LYS A 240 -9.63 1.12 23.20
C LYS A 240 -9.72 -0.40 23.26
N ASP A 241 -9.35 -1.08 22.18
CA ASP A 241 -9.51 -2.52 22.00
C ASP A 241 -8.17 -3.30 21.94
N TYR A 242 -7.11 -2.75 22.56
CA TYR A 242 -5.77 -3.35 22.63
C TYR A 242 -5.17 -3.32 24.04
#